data_a0243eb99ad4c235d4cc302a6d2d1f92
#
_entry.id   a0243eb99ad4c235d4cc302a6d2d1f92
#
_cell.length_a   1.000
_cell.length_b   1.000
_cell.length_c   1.000
_cell.angle_alpha   90.00
_cell.angle_beta   90.00
_cell.angle_gamma   90.00
#
_symmetry.space_group_name_H-M   'P 1'
#
loop_
_entity.id
_entity.type
_entity.pdbx_description
1 polymer ?
#
loop_
_entity_poly.entity_id
_entity_poly.type
_entity_poly.pdbx_seq_one_letter_code
_entity_poly.pdbx_strand_id
1 'polypeptide(L)'
;MEERNPLPERVSAVGITVQNDFAPGDLGQLIHIHGVQNFKDYGFNEIHEAYCARIAIDFLLDPEKKRSRAWITKKGESVVGSVLIIEQPRNQAQLRLLFVDDSVRGLGLGRWLVEEAVRYARASGFDQVYL
;
A
#
# COMPACT_ATOMS: atom_id res chain seq x y z
N MET A 1 8.22 -16.54 -11.98
CA MET A 1 7.94 -15.91 -10.67
C MET A 1 8.51 -14.52 -10.66
N GLU A 2 7.72 -13.58 -10.25
CA GLU A 2 8.15 -12.20 -10.14
C GLU A 2 8.98 -11.99 -8.89
N GLU A 3 10.15 -11.41 -9.07
CA GLU A 3 10.98 -11.06 -7.93
C GLU A 3 10.73 -9.62 -7.52
N ARG A 4 10.55 -9.43 -6.24
CA ARG A 4 10.40 -8.11 -5.64
C ARG A 4 11.79 -7.50 -5.45
N ASN A 5 11.89 -6.17 -5.66
CA ASN A 5 13.10 -5.46 -5.27
C ASN A 5 13.32 -5.58 -3.76
N PRO A 6 14.55 -5.69 -3.30
CA PRO A 6 14.82 -5.72 -1.86
C PRO A 6 14.46 -4.39 -1.22
N LEU A 7 14.01 -4.44 0.02
CA LEU A 7 13.81 -3.24 0.82
C LEU A 7 15.15 -2.49 1.00
N PRO A 8 15.13 -1.15 1.07
CA PRO A 8 16.33 -0.41 1.41
C PRO A 8 16.92 -0.92 2.71
N GLU A 9 18.25 -0.96 2.79
CA GLU A 9 18.93 -1.47 3.98
C GLU A 9 18.50 -0.73 5.25
N ARG A 10 18.32 0.59 5.17
CA ARG A 10 17.87 1.39 6.31
C ARG A 10 16.49 0.97 6.81
N VAL A 11 15.63 0.50 5.91
CA VAL A 11 14.30 0.01 6.25
C VAL A 11 14.40 -1.36 6.91
N SER A 12 15.14 -2.28 6.30
CA SER A 12 15.35 -3.62 6.87
C SER A 12 16.04 -3.57 8.23
N ALA A 13 16.97 -2.64 8.39
CA ALA A 13 17.76 -2.53 9.63
C ALA A 13 16.91 -2.22 10.87
N VAL A 14 15.77 -1.57 10.70
CA VAL A 14 14.86 -1.28 11.81
C VAL A 14 13.76 -2.34 11.97
N GLY A 15 13.89 -3.47 11.27
CA GLY A 15 12.97 -4.60 11.43
C GLY A 15 11.69 -4.53 10.63
N ILE A 16 11.65 -3.72 9.57
CA ILE A 16 10.47 -3.64 8.69
C ILE A 16 10.51 -4.77 7.67
N THR A 17 9.39 -5.45 7.52
CA THR A 17 9.18 -6.49 6.52
C THR A 17 8.02 -6.12 5.62
N VAL A 18 7.88 -6.81 4.48
CA VAL A 18 6.80 -6.54 3.53
C VAL A 18 6.09 -7.84 3.17
N GLN A 19 4.76 -7.74 3.05
CA GLN A 19 3.91 -8.85 2.62
C GLN A 19 2.96 -8.36 1.53
N ASN A 20 2.48 -9.29 0.72
CA ASN A 20 1.56 -8.99 -0.39
C ASN A 20 0.12 -9.37 -0.10
N ASP A 21 -0.16 -9.93 1.06
CA ASP A 21 -1.49 -10.33 1.48
C ASP A 21 -1.84 -9.67 2.80
N PHE A 22 -3.13 -9.40 3.00
CA PHE A 22 -3.64 -8.95 4.29
C PHE A 22 -3.76 -10.16 5.20
N ALA A 23 -3.24 -10.03 6.42
CA ALA A 23 -3.50 -10.98 7.51
C ALA A 23 -4.63 -10.44 8.39
N PRO A 24 -5.28 -11.29 9.19
CA PRO A 24 -6.30 -10.82 10.14
C PRO A 24 -5.76 -9.69 11.01
N GLY A 25 -6.51 -8.60 11.09
CA GLY A 25 -6.13 -7.40 11.84
C GLY A 25 -5.46 -6.31 11.00
N ASP A 26 -4.89 -6.65 9.85
CA ASP A 26 -4.18 -5.68 9.02
C ASP A 26 -5.11 -4.62 8.45
N LEU A 27 -6.30 -5.03 8.00
CA LEU A 27 -7.28 -4.10 7.46
C LEU A 27 -7.65 -3.03 8.47
N GLY A 28 -7.97 -3.45 9.69
CA GLY A 28 -8.33 -2.51 10.76
C GLY A 28 -7.22 -1.52 11.05
N GLN A 29 -5.98 -1.99 11.14
CA GLN A 29 -4.83 -1.11 11.36
C GLN A 29 -4.63 -0.13 10.21
N LEU A 30 -4.72 -0.62 8.97
CA LEU A 30 -4.51 0.21 7.79
C LEU A 30 -5.55 1.34 7.73
N ILE A 31 -6.81 1.03 7.98
CA ILE A 31 -7.88 2.03 7.96
C ILE A 31 -7.66 3.04 9.09
N HIS A 32 -7.34 2.57 10.29
CA HIS A 32 -7.09 3.45 11.43
C HIS A 32 -5.95 4.42 11.15
N ILE A 33 -4.83 3.91 10.66
CA ILE A 33 -3.65 4.74 10.38
C ILE A 33 -3.95 5.75 9.28
N HIS A 34 -4.64 5.34 8.21
CA HIS A 34 -5.03 6.28 7.16
C HIS A 34 -5.90 7.41 7.71
N GLY A 35 -6.87 7.06 8.57
CA GLY A 35 -7.74 8.06 9.16
C GLY A 35 -7.00 9.06 10.03
N VAL A 36 -6.20 8.55 10.96
CA VAL A 36 -5.46 9.40 11.91
C VAL A 36 -4.38 10.21 11.20
N GLN A 37 -3.59 9.58 10.35
CA GLN A 37 -2.46 10.21 9.67
C GLN A 37 -2.92 11.27 8.67
N ASN A 38 -3.96 10.97 7.90
CA ASN A 38 -4.49 11.92 6.92
C ASN A 38 -5.16 13.12 7.58
N PHE A 39 -5.78 12.92 8.74
CA PHE A 39 -6.30 14.05 9.52
C PHE A 39 -5.14 14.92 10.01
N LYS A 40 -4.11 14.31 10.56
CA LYS A 40 -2.95 15.02 11.09
C LYS A 40 -2.20 15.81 10.02
N ASP A 41 -1.98 15.18 8.85
CA ASP A 41 -1.16 15.77 7.79
C ASP A 41 -1.93 16.75 6.89
N TYR A 42 -3.23 16.47 6.65
CA TYR A 42 -4.00 17.21 5.64
C TYR A 42 -5.33 17.74 6.15
N GLY A 43 -5.72 17.42 7.37
CA GLY A 43 -7.01 17.81 7.91
C GLY A 43 -8.21 17.06 7.35
N PHE A 44 -7.98 15.90 6.71
CA PHE A 44 -9.06 15.09 6.16
C PHE A 44 -9.85 14.43 7.30
N ASN A 45 -11.17 14.40 7.14
CA ASN A 45 -12.06 13.89 8.17
C ASN A 45 -12.42 12.41 7.99
N GLU A 46 -13.39 11.95 8.78
CA GLU A 46 -13.86 10.56 8.78
C GLU A 46 -14.48 10.12 7.44
N ILE A 47 -14.92 11.07 6.61
CA ILE A 47 -15.44 10.72 5.28
C ILE A 47 -14.30 10.21 4.39
N HIS A 48 -13.14 10.86 4.48
CA HIS A 48 -11.95 10.40 3.74
C HIS A 48 -11.50 9.02 4.24
N GLU A 49 -11.52 8.82 5.56
CA GLU A 49 -11.23 7.51 6.15
C GLU A 49 -12.17 6.44 5.60
N ALA A 50 -13.46 6.74 5.49
CA ALA A 50 -14.44 5.81 4.94
C ALA A 50 -14.15 5.45 3.48
N TYR A 51 -13.71 6.42 2.66
CA TYR A 51 -13.31 6.13 1.28
C TYR A 51 -12.09 5.22 1.22
N CYS A 52 -11.10 5.45 2.07
CA CYS A 52 -9.94 4.58 2.16
C CYS A 52 -10.34 3.15 2.56
N ALA A 53 -11.25 3.04 3.52
CA ALA A 53 -11.77 1.76 3.96
C ALA A 53 -12.46 1.02 2.81
N ARG A 54 -13.29 1.73 2.04
CA ARG A 54 -14.00 1.13 0.90
C ARG A 54 -13.03 0.55 -0.14
N ILE A 55 -11.97 1.28 -0.45
CA ILE A 55 -10.97 0.80 -1.40
C ILE A 55 -10.34 -0.51 -0.92
N ALA A 56 -9.94 -0.55 0.35
CA ALA A 56 -9.32 -1.74 0.94
C ALA A 56 -10.30 -2.92 1.00
N ILE A 57 -11.54 -2.65 1.38
CA ILE A 57 -12.59 -3.68 1.47
C ILE A 57 -12.88 -4.25 0.08
N ASP A 58 -13.05 -3.39 -0.92
CA ASP A 58 -13.33 -3.84 -2.29
C ASP A 58 -12.16 -4.70 -2.81
N PHE A 59 -10.93 -4.31 -2.54
CA PHE A 59 -9.76 -5.11 -2.92
C PHE A 59 -9.81 -6.49 -2.27
N LEU A 60 -10.04 -6.56 -0.96
CA LEU A 60 -10.04 -7.82 -0.23
C LEU A 60 -11.18 -8.76 -0.62
N LEU A 61 -12.35 -8.22 -0.90
CA LEU A 61 -13.53 -9.02 -1.20
C LEU A 61 -13.66 -9.37 -2.67
N ASP A 62 -12.83 -8.83 -3.54
CA ASP A 62 -12.86 -9.15 -4.96
C ASP A 62 -12.26 -10.57 -5.15
N PRO A 63 -13.08 -11.54 -5.59
CA PRO A 63 -12.57 -12.91 -5.81
C PRO A 63 -11.65 -12.98 -7.02
N GLU A 64 -11.73 -12.03 -7.92
CA GLU A 64 -10.94 -11.99 -9.14
C GLU A 64 -9.99 -10.80 -9.11
N LYS A 65 -9.06 -10.80 -8.16
CA LYS A 65 -8.12 -9.68 -8.05
C LYS A 65 -7.27 -9.46 -9.29
N LYS A 66 -7.13 -10.48 -10.13
CA LYS A 66 -6.36 -10.41 -11.38
C LYS A 66 -4.95 -9.86 -11.11
N ARG A 67 -4.63 -8.70 -11.70
CA ARG A 67 -3.33 -8.07 -11.52
C ARG A 67 -3.31 -7.02 -10.42
N SER A 68 -4.41 -6.86 -9.67
CA SER A 68 -4.38 -5.99 -8.49
C SER A 68 -3.53 -6.63 -7.40
N ARG A 69 -2.78 -5.81 -6.67
CA ARG A 69 -1.86 -6.31 -5.66
C ARG A 69 -1.67 -5.29 -4.54
N ALA A 70 -1.45 -5.78 -3.34
CA ALA A 70 -1.16 -4.95 -2.19
C ALA A 70 0.27 -5.19 -1.70
N TRP A 71 0.87 -4.15 -1.14
CA TRP A 71 2.11 -4.24 -0.38
C TRP A 71 1.83 -3.65 0.99
N ILE A 72 1.95 -4.48 2.01
CA ILE A 72 1.73 -4.09 3.40
C ILE A 72 3.08 -4.23 4.11
N THR A 73 3.54 -3.14 4.71
CA THR A 73 4.79 -3.18 5.45
C THR A 73 4.52 -3.15 6.92
N LYS A 74 5.29 -3.94 7.66
CA LYS A 74 5.12 -4.10 9.10
C LYS A 74 6.43 -3.96 9.84
N LYS A 75 6.33 -3.40 11.04
CA LYS A 75 7.39 -3.49 12.03
C LYS A 75 6.82 -4.31 13.18
N GLY A 76 7.32 -5.56 13.33
CA GLY A 76 6.66 -6.53 14.19
C GLY A 76 5.27 -6.83 13.64
N GLU A 77 4.23 -6.64 14.47
CA GLU A 77 2.84 -6.84 14.06
C GLU A 77 2.14 -5.54 13.66
N SER A 78 2.84 -4.41 13.73
CA SER A 78 2.25 -3.10 13.43
C SER A 78 2.40 -2.77 11.96
N VAL A 79 1.30 -2.41 11.30
CA VAL A 79 1.33 -1.90 9.93
C VAL A 79 1.96 -0.51 9.97
N VAL A 80 3.00 -0.29 9.16
CA VAL A 80 3.71 0.98 9.12
C VAL A 80 3.72 1.63 7.74
N GLY A 81 3.18 0.97 6.74
CA GLY A 81 3.08 1.53 5.40
C GLY A 81 2.35 0.60 4.46
N SER A 82 1.85 1.15 3.38
CA SER A 82 1.16 0.36 2.35
C SER A 82 1.15 1.07 1.01
N VAL A 83 0.88 0.30 -0.03
CA VAL A 83 0.48 0.78 -1.35
C VAL A 83 -0.29 -0.34 -2.04
N LEU A 84 -1.30 0.02 -2.83
CA LEU A 84 -2.05 -0.92 -3.64
C LEU A 84 -1.95 -0.53 -5.11
N ILE A 85 -1.90 -1.54 -5.97
CA ILE A 85 -2.16 -1.41 -7.40
C ILE A 85 -3.53 -2.03 -7.65
N ILE A 86 -4.43 -1.23 -8.20
CA ILE A 86 -5.79 -1.67 -8.54
C ILE A 86 -5.93 -1.65 -10.05
N GLU A 87 -6.30 -2.79 -10.62
CA GLU A 87 -6.56 -2.88 -12.06
C GLU A 87 -7.81 -2.10 -12.42
N GLN A 88 -7.71 -1.24 -13.41
CA GLN A 88 -8.80 -0.41 -13.90
C GLN A 88 -9.06 -0.72 -15.38
N PRO A 89 -10.22 -0.29 -15.94
CA PRO A 89 -10.50 -0.50 -17.35
C PRO A 89 -9.43 0.08 -18.27
N ARG A 90 -9.34 -0.44 -19.50
CA ARG A 90 -8.42 -0.01 -20.54
C ARG A 90 -6.96 -0.29 -20.19
N ASN A 91 -6.72 -1.39 -19.49
CA ASN A 91 -5.38 -1.83 -19.14
C ASN A 91 -4.59 -0.78 -18.34
N GLN A 92 -5.27 -0.11 -17.43
CA GLN A 92 -4.65 0.90 -16.56
C GLN A 92 -4.53 0.37 -15.14
N ALA A 93 -3.49 0.82 -14.45
CA ALA A 93 -3.28 0.51 -13.04
C ALA A 93 -3.40 1.80 -12.23
N GLN A 94 -4.21 1.78 -11.19
CA GLN A 94 -4.32 2.90 -10.27
C GLN A 94 -3.57 2.59 -8.98
N LEU A 95 -2.69 3.51 -8.59
CA LEU A 95 -1.96 3.41 -7.34
C LEU A 95 -2.83 4.03 -6.25
N ARG A 96 -3.11 3.26 -5.20
CA ARG A 96 -4.03 3.65 -4.11
C ARG A 96 -3.42 3.35 -2.74
N LEU A 97 -3.96 4.01 -1.74
CA LEU A 97 -3.66 3.75 -0.33
C LEU A 97 -2.16 3.76 -0.01
N LEU A 98 -1.44 4.69 -0.60
CA LEU A 98 -0.03 4.90 -0.28
C LEU A 98 0.08 5.69 1.03
N PHE A 99 0.77 5.11 2.01
CA PHE A 99 1.12 5.87 3.21
C PHE A 99 2.36 5.27 3.88
N VAL A 100 3.01 6.08 4.69
CA VAL A 100 4.11 5.68 5.57
C VAL A 100 3.86 6.32 6.93
N ASP A 101 3.85 5.49 7.97
CA ASP A 101 3.64 5.98 9.33
C ASP A 101 4.77 6.93 9.76
N ASP A 102 4.41 7.95 10.55
CA ASP A 102 5.36 8.96 11.03
C ASP A 102 6.59 8.34 11.68
N SER A 103 6.40 7.26 12.43
CA SER A 103 7.47 6.63 13.20
C SER A 103 8.60 6.06 12.34
N VAL A 104 8.36 5.84 11.04
CA VAL A 104 9.32 5.23 10.13
C VAL A 104 9.61 6.08 8.89
N ARG A 105 9.28 7.36 8.94
CA ARG A 105 9.58 8.28 7.83
C ARG A 105 11.08 8.57 7.76
N GLY A 106 11.52 8.99 6.58
CA GLY A 106 12.93 9.36 6.35
C GLY A 106 13.85 8.17 6.09
N LEU A 107 13.33 6.95 5.97
CA LEU A 107 14.12 5.76 5.74
C LEU A 107 14.13 5.30 4.28
N GLY A 108 13.31 5.93 3.44
CA GLY A 108 13.17 5.54 2.03
C GLY A 108 12.04 4.56 1.75
N LEU A 109 11.19 4.27 2.74
CA LEU A 109 10.10 3.30 2.58
C LEU A 109 9.06 3.77 1.58
N GLY A 110 8.63 5.02 1.63
CA GLY A 110 7.62 5.55 0.71
C GLY A 110 8.08 5.49 -0.73
N ARG A 111 9.31 5.89 -0.98
CA ARG A 111 9.90 5.83 -2.30
C ARG A 111 9.97 4.39 -2.81
N TRP A 112 10.39 3.47 -1.96
CA TRP A 112 10.45 2.06 -2.32
C TRP A 112 9.07 1.51 -2.67
N LEU A 113 8.04 1.86 -1.89
CA LEU A 113 6.67 1.41 -2.15
C LEU A 113 6.19 1.86 -3.52
N VAL A 114 6.41 3.14 -3.88
CA VAL A 114 6.02 3.66 -5.18
C VAL A 114 6.79 2.97 -6.30
N GLU A 115 8.11 2.88 -6.16
CA GLU A 115 8.97 2.26 -7.18
C GLU A 115 8.62 0.79 -7.40
N GLU A 116 8.35 0.07 -6.32
CA GLU A 116 7.98 -1.35 -6.39
C GLU A 116 6.61 -1.53 -7.05
N ALA A 117 5.63 -0.70 -6.68
CA ALA A 117 4.30 -0.75 -7.29
C ALA A 117 4.35 -0.47 -8.79
N VAL A 118 5.11 0.55 -9.19
CA VAL A 118 5.27 0.91 -10.61
C VAL A 118 6.00 -0.20 -11.37
N ARG A 119 7.07 -0.76 -10.78
CA ARG A 119 7.79 -1.88 -11.38
C ARG A 119 6.86 -3.06 -11.63
N TYR A 120 6.06 -3.42 -10.62
CA TYR A 120 5.10 -4.50 -10.71
C TYR A 120 4.09 -4.24 -11.84
N ALA A 121 3.53 -3.04 -11.89
CA ALA A 121 2.53 -2.69 -12.89
C ALA A 121 3.09 -2.80 -14.31
N ARG A 122 4.31 -2.34 -14.53
CA ARG A 122 4.97 -2.47 -15.82
C ARG A 122 5.24 -3.93 -16.19
N ALA A 123 5.74 -4.71 -15.26
CA ALA A 123 6.01 -6.13 -15.47
C ALA A 123 4.73 -6.91 -15.76
N SER A 124 3.60 -6.44 -15.22
CA SER A 124 2.28 -7.07 -15.42
C SER A 124 1.62 -6.67 -16.74
N GLY A 125 2.23 -5.77 -17.51
CA GLY A 125 1.73 -5.39 -18.83
C GLY A 125 0.71 -4.26 -18.85
N PHE A 126 0.58 -3.50 -17.78
CA PHE A 126 -0.29 -2.30 -17.79
C PHE A 126 0.29 -1.23 -18.72
N ASP A 127 -0.59 -0.54 -19.44
CA ASP A 127 -0.20 0.56 -20.32
C ASP A 127 0.12 1.83 -19.56
N GLN A 128 -0.59 2.08 -18.47
CA GLN A 128 -0.43 3.29 -17.67
C GLN A 128 -0.58 2.99 -16.18
N VAL A 129 0.15 3.75 -15.37
CA VAL A 129 -0.02 3.77 -13.92
C VAL A 129 -0.34 5.21 -13.53
N TYR A 130 -1.40 5.40 -12.76
CA TYR A 130 -1.81 6.74 -12.31
C TYR A 130 -2.24 6.73 -10.84
N LEU A 131 -2.31 7.90 -10.26
CA LEU A 131 -2.75 8.08 -8.87
C LEU A 131 -4.26 8.23 -8.74
#